data_cc8b5f59aaf466868bcaa834160dce5e
#
_entry.id   cc8b5f59aaf466868bcaa834160dce5e
#
_cell.length_a   1.000
_cell.length_b   1.000
_cell.length_c   1.000
_cell.angle_alpha   90.00
_cell.angle_beta   90.00
_cell.angle_gamma   90.00
#
_symmetry.space_group_name_H-M   'P 1'
#
loop_
_entity.id
_entity.type
_entity.pdbx_description
1 polymer ?
#
loop_
_entity_poly.entity_id
_entity_poly.type
_entity_poly.pdbx_seq_one_letter_code
_entity_poly.pdbx_strand_id
1 'polypeptide(L)'
;MAQNALRRRWKEGKAAVNGWLAIPSAFAAEVMAQCGWDSITVDLQHGVQDYISMVACFQAMHAYPVTRLVRVPWNEPGIIGKVLDGGAYGVICPMVNTKEQCEALVSACRYPPKGTRSNGPIRAGAYGSPGEYQKTANDEILVIPMIETREALDNLDAILDVPGIDGVYVGPGDLSFSLGMVPKLDREEPEVLQIYERLIRETNKRGLYAGIHCASPVYAGRMIRSGFRLVTIANDSGLLAKAARESVAGVWAEVGDFR
;
A
#
# COMPACT_ATOMS: atom_id res chain seq x y z
N MET A 1 10.72 5.08 17.08
CA MET A 1 9.79 4.25 16.28
C MET A 1 10.31 2.82 16.32
N ALA A 2 9.45 1.81 16.42
CA ALA A 2 9.91 0.41 16.29
C ALA A 2 10.39 0.15 14.85
N GLN A 3 11.27 -0.82 14.70
CA GLN A 3 11.78 -1.22 13.39
C GLN A 3 10.63 -1.67 12.46
N ASN A 4 10.64 -1.21 11.22
CA ASN A 4 9.61 -1.54 10.22
C ASN A 4 9.76 -3.01 9.78
N ALA A 5 8.78 -3.84 10.15
CA ALA A 5 8.81 -5.28 9.87
C ALA A 5 8.77 -5.58 8.35
N LEU A 6 8.03 -4.76 7.57
CA LEU A 6 7.95 -4.92 6.12
C LEU A 6 9.30 -4.60 5.46
N ARG A 7 9.98 -3.52 5.88
CA ARG A 7 11.34 -3.19 5.41
C ARG A 7 12.33 -4.31 5.71
N ARG A 8 12.29 -4.87 6.92
CA ARG A 8 13.15 -6.00 7.30
C ARG A 8 12.88 -7.22 6.43
N ARG A 9 11.60 -7.58 6.23
CA ARG A 9 11.18 -8.70 5.38
C ARG A 9 11.71 -8.57 3.96
N TRP A 10 11.64 -7.38 3.39
CA TRP A 10 12.18 -7.11 2.05
C TRP A 10 13.71 -7.24 1.99
N LYS A 11 14.43 -6.74 3.02
CA LYS A 11 15.89 -6.92 3.12
C LYS A 11 16.30 -8.38 3.21
N GLU A 12 15.45 -9.25 3.73
CA GLU A 12 15.62 -10.71 3.75
C GLU A 12 15.26 -11.38 2.40
N GLY A 13 14.94 -10.61 1.37
CA GLY A 13 14.53 -11.10 0.05
C GLY A 13 13.11 -11.69 0.00
N LYS A 14 12.33 -11.56 1.07
CA LYS A 14 10.98 -12.13 1.18
C LYS A 14 9.93 -11.18 0.61
N ALA A 15 8.91 -11.74 -0.04
CA ALA A 15 7.71 -11.02 -0.42
C ALA A 15 6.76 -10.86 0.76
N ALA A 16 5.86 -9.88 0.68
CA ALA A 16 4.83 -9.61 1.66
C ALA A 16 3.44 -9.62 1.03
N VAL A 17 2.46 -10.14 1.77
CA VAL A 17 1.05 -10.09 1.41
C VAL A 17 0.38 -8.99 2.23
N ASN A 18 -0.26 -8.05 1.52
CA ASN A 18 -0.86 -6.86 2.09
C ASN A 18 -2.39 -6.95 2.07
N GLY A 19 -3.01 -6.68 3.21
CA GLY A 19 -4.45 -6.46 3.32
C GLY A 19 -4.80 -5.00 2.96
N TRP A 20 -6.07 -4.75 2.61
CA TRP A 20 -6.54 -3.43 2.20
C TRP A 20 -7.87 -3.10 2.83
N LEU A 21 -7.97 -1.99 3.56
CA LEU A 21 -9.15 -1.57 4.30
C LEU A 21 -9.84 -0.40 3.61
N ALA A 22 -11.05 -0.65 3.10
CA ALA A 22 -11.96 0.36 2.57
C ALA A 22 -13.12 0.69 3.54
N ILE A 23 -13.45 -0.23 4.47
CA ILE A 23 -14.54 -0.09 5.44
C ILE A 23 -14.04 0.71 6.65
N PRO A 24 -14.71 1.82 7.06
CA PRO A 24 -14.30 2.65 8.19
C PRO A 24 -14.70 2.02 9.54
N SER A 25 -14.17 0.84 9.84
CA SER A 25 -14.49 0.09 11.05
C SER A 25 -13.22 -0.43 11.74
N ALA A 26 -13.02 0.00 12.98
CA ALA A 26 -11.96 -0.53 13.83
C ALA A 26 -12.09 -2.04 14.06
N PHE A 27 -13.32 -2.56 14.21
CA PHE A 27 -13.54 -3.98 14.40
C PHE A 27 -13.24 -4.79 13.13
N ALA A 28 -13.61 -4.29 11.93
CA ALA A 28 -13.21 -4.92 10.68
C ALA A 28 -11.67 -4.96 10.53
N ALA A 29 -10.98 -3.88 10.92
CA ALA A 29 -9.52 -3.83 10.91
C ALA A 29 -8.89 -4.83 11.89
N GLU A 30 -9.49 -5.02 13.07
CA GLU A 30 -9.06 -6.02 14.07
C GLU A 30 -9.21 -7.44 13.52
N VAL A 31 -10.37 -7.77 12.93
CA VAL A 31 -10.61 -9.07 12.29
C VAL A 31 -9.60 -9.33 11.18
N MET A 32 -9.39 -8.33 10.31
CA MET A 32 -8.39 -8.43 9.23
C MET A 32 -6.98 -8.66 9.78
N ALA A 33 -6.58 -7.96 10.85
CA ALA A 33 -5.24 -8.08 11.40
C ALA A 33 -4.90 -9.47 11.94
N GLN A 34 -5.91 -10.29 12.25
CA GLN A 34 -5.76 -11.69 12.71
C GLN A 34 -5.56 -12.68 11.57
N CYS A 35 -5.76 -12.26 10.31
CA CYS A 35 -5.78 -13.18 9.15
C CYS A 35 -4.38 -13.48 8.57
N GLY A 36 -3.29 -13.04 9.20
CA GLY A 36 -1.93 -13.39 8.79
C GLY A 36 -1.32 -12.50 7.71
N TRP A 37 -1.83 -11.29 7.49
CA TRP A 37 -1.22 -10.30 6.61
C TRP A 37 0.13 -9.81 7.16
N ASP A 38 1.10 -9.59 6.28
CA ASP A 38 2.40 -8.98 6.65
C ASP A 38 2.27 -7.47 6.86
N SER A 39 1.36 -6.84 6.11
CA SER A 39 1.00 -5.44 6.22
C SER A 39 -0.49 -5.23 5.91
N ILE A 40 -1.03 -4.12 6.37
CA ILE A 40 -2.40 -3.69 6.05
C ILE A 40 -2.38 -2.21 5.71
N THR A 41 -2.97 -1.87 4.57
CA THR A 41 -3.13 -0.50 4.07
C THR A 41 -4.53 0.01 4.35
N VAL A 42 -4.66 1.16 5.02
CA VAL A 42 -5.91 1.92 5.09
C VAL A 42 -6.01 2.84 3.88
N ASP A 43 -7.11 2.77 3.15
CA ASP A 43 -7.31 3.48 1.91
C ASP A 43 -8.08 4.77 2.10
N LEU A 44 -7.37 5.90 2.13
CA LEU A 44 -7.97 7.23 2.23
C LEU A 44 -8.29 7.85 0.86
N GLN A 45 -7.97 7.17 -0.25
CA GLN A 45 -8.27 7.67 -1.60
C GLN A 45 -9.64 7.21 -2.09
N HIS A 46 -9.90 5.91 -2.09
CA HIS A 46 -11.13 5.32 -2.63
C HIS A 46 -11.94 4.54 -1.59
N GLY A 47 -11.35 4.26 -0.42
CA GLY A 47 -12.09 3.72 0.72
C GLY A 47 -13.08 4.73 1.30
N VAL A 48 -14.08 4.24 2.02
CA VAL A 48 -14.99 5.10 2.81
C VAL A 48 -14.30 5.47 4.14
N GLN A 49 -13.01 5.74 4.09
CA GLN A 49 -12.14 6.02 5.23
C GLN A 49 -11.81 7.52 5.31
N ASP A 50 -11.69 8.02 6.54
CA ASP A 50 -11.14 9.32 6.85
C ASP A 50 -9.98 9.21 7.86
N TYR A 51 -9.41 10.34 8.26
CA TYR A 51 -8.31 10.36 9.24
C TYR A 51 -8.71 9.72 10.57
N ILE A 52 -9.92 9.96 11.06
CA ILE A 52 -10.36 9.45 12.38
C ILE A 52 -10.58 7.94 12.32
N SER A 53 -11.23 7.45 11.28
CA SER A 53 -11.41 6.00 11.07
C SER A 53 -10.08 5.28 10.86
N MET A 54 -9.13 5.88 10.12
CA MET A 54 -7.77 5.37 9.99
C MET A 54 -7.09 5.22 11.37
N VAL A 55 -7.17 6.25 12.21
CA VAL A 55 -6.60 6.19 13.58
C VAL A 55 -7.24 5.07 14.38
N ALA A 56 -8.57 4.93 14.32
CA ALA A 56 -9.30 3.85 15.01
C ALA A 56 -8.87 2.45 14.49
N CYS A 57 -8.73 2.28 13.17
CA CYS A 57 -8.18 1.06 12.57
C CYS A 57 -6.76 0.76 13.07
N PHE A 58 -5.88 1.77 13.13
CA PHE A 58 -4.52 1.61 13.64
C PHE A 58 -4.46 1.25 15.11
N GLN A 59 -5.40 1.75 15.93
CA GLN A 59 -5.53 1.35 17.34
C GLN A 59 -5.91 -0.11 17.46
N ALA A 60 -6.90 -0.56 16.70
CA ALA A 60 -7.34 -1.95 16.67
C ALA A 60 -6.23 -2.92 16.20
N MET A 61 -5.46 -2.52 15.19
CA MET A 61 -4.35 -3.32 14.68
C MET A 61 -3.10 -3.31 15.57
N HIS A 62 -3.05 -2.48 16.63
CA HIS A 62 -1.80 -2.30 17.40
C HIS A 62 -1.32 -3.57 18.10
N ALA A 63 -2.22 -4.45 18.51
CA ALA A 63 -1.92 -5.70 19.19
C ALA A 63 -1.36 -6.80 18.25
N TYR A 64 -1.40 -6.58 16.93
CA TYR A 64 -1.06 -7.59 15.94
C TYR A 64 0.24 -7.24 15.20
N PRO A 65 1.01 -8.25 14.74
CA PRO A 65 2.30 -8.04 14.08
C PRO A 65 2.15 -7.62 12.61
N VAL A 66 1.24 -6.69 12.31
CA VAL A 66 1.03 -6.17 10.96
C VAL A 66 1.65 -4.80 10.80
N THR A 67 2.33 -4.55 9.68
CA THR A 67 2.83 -3.22 9.33
C THR A 67 1.68 -2.36 8.82
N ARG A 68 1.42 -1.23 9.46
CA ARG A 68 0.34 -0.30 9.12
C ARG A 68 0.77 0.66 8.02
N LEU A 69 0.14 0.58 6.86
CA LEU A 69 0.34 1.46 5.72
C LEU A 69 -0.90 2.32 5.49
N VAL A 70 -0.73 3.40 4.74
CA VAL A 70 -1.83 4.25 4.27
C VAL A 70 -1.65 4.53 2.79
N ARG A 71 -2.73 4.42 2.01
CA ARG A 71 -2.82 5.11 0.73
C ARG A 71 -3.45 6.47 0.97
N VAL A 72 -2.67 7.53 0.73
CA VAL A 72 -3.16 8.91 0.88
C VAL A 72 -4.07 9.29 -0.29
N PRO A 73 -4.99 10.27 -0.11
CA PRO A 73 -5.89 10.70 -1.19
C PRO A 73 -5.14 11.30 -2.38
N TRP A 74 -4.08 12.03 -2.11
CA TRP A 74 -3.26 12.73 -3.10
C TRP A 74 -1.87 13.04 -2.55
N ASN A 75 -0.96 13.45 -3.43
CA ASN A 75 0.38 13.90 -3.07
C ASN A 75 0.33 15.33 -2.49
N GLU A 76 -0.16 15.44 -1.25
CA GLU A 76 -0.33 16.71 -0.54
C GLU A 76 0.36 16.60 0.83
N PRO A 77 1.30 17.52 1.18
CA PRO A 77 2.16 17.38 2.35
C PRO A 77 1.41 17.41 3.68
N GLY A 78 0.29 18.12 3.77
CA GLY A 78 -0.50 18.22 5.00
C GLY A 78 -1.11 16.88 5.40
N ILE A 79 -1.77 16.18 4.45
CA ILE A 79 -2.36 14.86 4.74
C ILE A 79 -1.26 13.80 4.94
N ILE A 80 -0.15 13.86 4.18
CA ILE A 80 0.99 12.96 4.35
C ILE A 80 1.56 13.11 5.78
N GLY A 81 1.86 14.32 6.22
CA GLY A 81 2.30 14.57 7.60
C GLY A 81 1.30 14.06 8.63
N LYS A 82 0.01 14.32 8.41
CA LYS A 82 -1.09 13.94 9.30
C LYS A 82 -1.18 12.43 9.50
N VAL A 83 -1.15 11.63 8.42
CA VAL A 83 -1.24 10.17 8.53
C VAL A 83 0.00 9.55 9.17
N LEU A 84 1.18 10.13 8.93
CA LEU A 84 2.41 9.73 9.59
C LEU A 84 2.39 10.02 11.09
N ASP A 85 1.87 11.18 11.51
CA ASP A 85 1.65 11.53 12.91
C ASP A 85 0.58 10.64 13.56
N GLY A 86 -0.38 10.16 12.76
CA GLY A 86 -1.35 9.13 13.10
C GLY A 86 -0.76 7.73 13.32
N GLY A 87 0.49 7.50 12.94
CA GLY A 87 1.23 6.26 13.20
C GLY A 87 1.34 5.30 12.00
N ALA A 88 1.20 5.81 10.77
CA ALA A 88 1.53 5.03 9.58
C ALA A 88 3.04 4.71 9.53
N TYR A 89 3.38 3.49 9.13
CA TYR A 89 4.74 3.02 8.88
C TYR A 89 5.15 3.14 7.42
N GLY A 90 4.24 3.53 6.55
CA GLY A 90 4.51 3.82 5.15
C GLY A 90 3.33 4.49 4.47
N VAL A 91 3.66 5.23 3.41
CA VAL A 91 2.72 5.97 2.57
C VAL A 91 2.78 5.39 1.16
N ILE A 92 1.63 4.96 0.66
CA ILE A 92 1.38 4.68 -0.76
C ILE A 92 0.73 5.95 -1.33
N CYS A 93 1.37 6.58 -2.33
CA CYS A 93 0.90 7.85 -2.89
C CYS A 93 0.46 7.66 -4.34
N PRO A 94 -0.82 7.93 -4.67
CA PRO A 94 -1.33 7.78 -6.03
C PRO A 94 -0.82 8.86 -6.98
N MET A 95 -0.91 8.58 -8.29
CA MET A 95 -0.74 9.55 -9.38
C MET A 95 0.60 10.31 -9.37
N VAL A 96 1.68 9.63 -8.99
CA VAL A 96 3.04 10.22 -9.06
C VAL A 96 3.60 9.98 -10.45
N ASN A 97 3.63 11.03 -11.27
CA ASN A 97 3.92 10.96 -12.70
C ASN A 97 5.29 11.51 -13.07
N THR A 98 5.91 12.33 -12.21
CA THR A 98 7.19 12.97 -12.50
C THR A 98 8.18 12.84 -11.34
N LYS A 99 9.44 13.08 -11.65
CA LYS A 99 10.52 13.14 -10.65
C LYS A 99 10.23 14.16 -9.56
N GLU A 100 9.78 15.35 -9.93
CA GLU A 100 9.50 16.45 -9.01
C GLU A 100 8.35 16.11 -8.05
N GLN A 101 7.32 15.43 -8.54
CA GLN A 101 6.24 14.93 -7.69
C GLN A 101 6.74 13.86 -6.72
N CYS A 102 7.63 12.99 -7.16
CA CYS A 102 8.25 11.98 -6.32
C CYS A 102 9.16 12.60 -5.24
N GLU A 103 9.97 13.60 -5.60
CA GLU A 103 10.80 14.37 -4.67
C GLU A 103 9.94 15.10 -3.61
N ALA A 104 8.83 15.70 -4.03
CA ALA A 104 7.84 16.31 -3.12
C ALA A 104 7.26 15.30 -2.13
N LEU A 105 6.89 14.11 -2.60
CA LEU A 105 6.42 13.00 -1.74
C LEU A 105 7.47 12.60 -0.70
N VAL A 106 8.71 12.38 -1.13
CA VAL A 106 9.81 12.04 -0.22
C VAL A 106 10.02 13.14 0.82
N SER A 107 10.06 14.41 0.38
CA SER A 107 10.22 15.57 1.25
C SER A 107 9.13 15.67 2.31
N ALA A 108 7.87 15.42 1.94
CA ALA A 108 6.73 15.42 2.87
C ALA A 108 6.79 14.28 3.90
N CYS A 109 7.44 13.17 3.58
CA CYS A 109 7.59 12.01 4.47
C CYS A 109 8.77 12.12 5.45
N ARG A 110 9.74 12.99 5.22
CA ARG A 110 11.01 13.06 5.96
C ARG A 110 11.12 14.34 6.80
N TYR A 111 11.61 14.19 8.03
CA TYR A 111 11.99 15.33 8.85
C TYR A 111 13.27 16.01 8.31
N PRO A 112 13.44 17.31 8.56
CA PRO A 112 14.69 17.99 8.26
C PRO A 112 15.92 17.27 8.85
N PRO A 113 17.09 17.33 8.19
CA PRO A 113 17.36 18.02 6.92
C PRO A 113 17.01 17.20 5.66
N LYS A 114 16.48 15.95 5.80
CA LYS A 114 16.18 15.06 4.69
C LYS A 114 14.89 15.43 3.94
N GLY A 115 14.01 16.24 4.54
CA GLY A 115 12.76 16.70 3.97
C GLY A 115 12.19 17.89 4.73
N THR A 116 10.86 18.09 4.57
CA THR A 116 10.15 19.27 5.09
C THR A 116 8.99 18.91 6.04
N ARG A 117 8.88 17.62 6.44
CA ARG A 117 7.82 17.18 7.36
C ARG A 117 7.87 17.97 8.66
N SER A 118 6.75 18.57 9.06
CA SER A 118 6.59 19.24 10.35
C SER A 118 6.66 18.24 11.51
N ASN A 119 7.28 18.65 12.62
CA ASN A 119 7.47 17.79 13.78
C ASN A 119 6.33 17.94 14.79
N GLY A 120 5.47 16.93 14.89
CA GLY A 120 4.36 16.89 15.86
C GLY A 120 3.74 15.48 15.96
N PRO A 121 4.54 14.40 16.12
CA PRO A 121 4.04 13.03 16.07
C PRO A 121 3.35 12.59 17.38
N ILE A 122 2.26 13.25 17.76
CA ILE A 122 1.60 13.03 19.07
C ILE A 122 1.23 11.55 19.23
N ARG A 123 0.49 10.96 18.28
CA ARG A 123 0.10 9.56 18.39
C ARG A 123 1.24 8.61 18.05
N ALA A 124 1.96 8.85 16.95
CA ALA A 124 3.08 8.00 16.54
C ALA A 124 4.20 7.96 17.60
N GLY A 125 4.41 9.06 18.33
CA GLY A 125 5.38 9.17 19.42
C GLY A 125 4.93 8.52 20.72
N ALA A 126 3.64 8.23 20.89
CA ALA A 126 3.09 7.67 22.14
C ALA A 126 3.51 6.21 22.41
N TYR A 127 3.98 5.49 21.39
CA TYR A 127 4.34 4.07 21.48
C TYR A 127 5.85 3.83 21.67
N GLY A 128 6.56 4.76 22.25
CA GLY A 128 7.99 4.66 22.51
C GLY A 128 8.46 5.65 23.56
N SER A 129 9.77 5.71 23.79
CA SER A 129 10.35 6.74 24.64
C SER A 129 10.24 8.11 23.97
N PRO A 130 10.08 9.20 24.73
CA PRO A 130 10.09 10.55 24.17
C PRO A 130 11.31 10.79 23.27
N GLY A 131 11.10 11.31 22.06
CA GLY A 131 12.15 11.59 21.08
C GLY A 131 12.67 10.41 20.28
N GLU A 132 12.36 9.16 20.64
CA GLU A 132 12.82 7.99 19.88
C GLU A 132 12.14 7.86 18.51
N TYR A 133 10.90 8.30 18.39
CA TYR A 133 10.21 8.30 17.11
C TYR A 133 10.94 9.16 16.07
N GLN A 134 11.29 10.40 16.44
CA GLN A 134 11.94 11.34 15.53
C GLN A 134 13.32 10.87 15.07
N LYS A 135 14.08 10.20 15.97
CA LYS A 135 15.41 9.70 15.64
C LYS A 135 15.41 8.65 14.54
N THR A 136 14.34 7.84 14.44
CA THR A 136 14.27 6.68 13.56
C THR A 136 13.25 6.83 12.43
N ALA A 137 12.31 7.78 12.52
CA ALA A 137 11.22 7.93 11.56
C ALA A 137 11.71 8.10 10.11
N ASN A 138 12.77 8.88 9.90
CA ASN A 138 13.34 9.09 8.56
C ASN A 138 13.88 7.79 7.91
N ASP A 139 14.27 6.81 8.72
CA ASP A 139 14.84 5.55 8.21
C ASP A 139 13.80 4.41 8.18
N GLU A 140 12.74 4.50 9.00
CA GLU A 140 11.74 3.44 9.15
C GLU A 140 10.47 3.66 8.31
N ILE A 141 10.09 4.90 8.00
CA ILE A 141 8.92 5.18 7.17
C ILE A 141 9.18 4.76 5.72
N LEU A 142 8.26 3.97 5.15
CA LEU A 142 8.30 3.59 3.74
C LEU A 142 7.64 4.66 2.88
N VAL A 143 8.26 4.99 1.75
CA VAL A 143 7.74 5.92 0.73
C VAL A 143 7.56 5.16 -0.57
N ILE A 144 6.32 5.03 -1.01
CA ILE A 144 5.93 4.13 -2.10
C ILE A 144 5.02 4.91 -3.08
N PRO A 145 5.59 5.62 -4.09
CA PRO A 145 4.80 6.23 -5.16
C PRO A 145 4.10 5.16 -6.00
N MET A 146 2.89 5.46 -6.50
CA MET A 146 2.20 4.59 -7.44
C MET A 146 2.62 4.92 -8.87
N ILE A 147 2.86 3.86 -9.64
CA ILE A 147 3.10 3.90 -11.10
C ILE A 147 1.85 3.35 -11.76
N GLU A 148 0.98 4.25 -12.21
CA GLU A 148 -0.36 3.88 -12.66
C GLU A 148 -0.86 4.72 -13.86
N THR A 149 0.08 5.41 -14.54
CA THR A 149 -0.22 6.16 -15.76
C THR A 149 0.86 5.95 -16.82
N ARG A 150 0.53 6.24 -18.08
CA ARG A 150 1.52 6.27 -19.18
C ARG A 150 2.64 7.26 -18.89
N GLU A 151 2.29 8.46 -18.39
CA GLU A 151 3.27 9.49 -18.02
C GLU A 151 4.26 8.98 -16.96
N ALA A 152 3.76 8.28 -15.92
CA ALA A 152 4.65 7.67 -14.92
C ALA A 152 5.54 6.57 -15.51
N LEU A 153 5.06 5.81 -16.49
CA LEU A 153 5.87 4.81 -17.21
C LEU A 153 6.95 5.45 -18.08
N ASP A 154 6.62 6.58 -18.74
CA ASP A 154 7.56 7.32 -19.57
C ASP A 154 8.67 7.95 -18.70
N ASN A 155 8.34 8.39 -17.50
CA ASN A 155 9.24 8.98 -16.51
C ASN A 155 9.81 7.96 -15.50
N LEU A 156 9.61 6.67 -15.70
CA LEU A 156 9.89 5.63 -14.70
C LEU A 156 11.32 5.72 -14.14
N ASP A 157 12.32 5.81 -15.00
CA ASP A 157 13.72 5.85 -14.56
C ASP A 157 14.00 7.09 -13.70
N ALA A 158 13.49 8.25 -14.09
CA ALA A 158 13.64 9.50 -13.33
C ALA A 158 12.95 9.44 -11.96
N ILE A 159 11.79 8.77 -11.86
CA ILE A 159 11.08 8.54 -10.60
C ILE A 159 11.87 7.56 -9.71
N LEU A 160 12.34 6.46 -10.27
CA LEU A 160 13.10 5.46 -9.53
C LEU A 160 14.47 5.94 -9.05
N ASP A 161 15.05 6.94 -9.70
CA ASP A 161 16.32 7.57 -9.30
C ASP A 161 16.17 8.59 -8.18
N VAL A 162 14.94 8.90 -7.71
CA VAL A 162 14.71 9.80 -6.58
C VAL A 162 15.20 9.17 -5.28
N PRO A 163 16.14 9.79 -4.58
CA PRO A 163 16.62 9.24 -3.31
C PRO A 163 15.53 9.26 -2.24
N GLY A 164 15.41 8.17 -1.50
CA GLY A 164 14.52 8.10 -0.33
C GLY A 164 13.17 7.43 -0.57
N ILE A 165 12.86 6.97 -1.79
CA ILE A 165 11.78 6.00 -2.01
C ILE A 165 12.27 4.59 -1.62
N ASP A 166 11.33 3.72 -1.25
CA ASP A 166 11.61 2.34 -0.87
C ASP A 166 11.16 1.34 -1.93
N GLY A 167 10.29 1.75 -2.81
CA GLY A 167 9.75 0.97 -3.91
C GLY A 167 8.67 1.74 -4.65
N VAL A 168 7.99 1.06 -5.54
CA VAL A 168 6.82 1.61 -6.26
C VAL A 168 5.64 0.64 -6.15
N TYR A 169 4.43 1.16 -6.36
CA TYR A 169 3.22 0.36 -6.32
C TYR A 169 2.42 0.52 -7.61
N VAL A 170 2.04 -0.59 -8.23
CA VAL A 170 1.25 -0.58 -9.47
C VAL A 170 -0.24 -0.60 -9.12
N GLY A 171 -0.97 0.38 -9.67
CA GLY A 171 -2.43 0.43 -9.71
C GLY A 171 -2.95 -0.03 -11.07
N PRO A 172 -3.27 -1.34 -11.28
CA PRO A 172 -3.63 -1.84 -12.62
C PRO A 172 -4.90 -1.25 -13.20
N GLY A 173 -5.82 -0.77 -12.35
CA GLY A 173 -7.06 -0.11 -12.79
C GLY A 173 -6.77 1.19 -13.54
N ASP A 174 -6.11 2.13 -12.87
CA ASP A 174 -5.75 3.44 -13.43
C ASP A 174 -4.73 3.31 -14.56
N LEU A 175 -3.76 2.40 -14.40
CA LEU A 175 -2.83 2.08 -15.49
C LEU A 175 -3.56 1.63 -16.75
N SER A 176 -4.57 0.77 -16.60
CA SER A 176 -5.39 0.32 -17.73
C SER A 176 -6.09 1.50 -18.42
N PHE A 177 -6.76 2.37 -17.65
CA PHE A 177 -7.40 3.58 -18.20
C PHE A 177 -6.39 4.45 -18.93
N SER A 178 -5.25 4.71 -18.33
CA SER A 178 -4.19 5.54 -18.93
C SER A 178 -3.62 4.95 -20.22
N LEU A 179 -3.69 3.63 -20.38
CA LEU A 179 -3.28 2.92 -21.60
C LEU A 179 -4.42 2.78 -22.63
N GLY A 180 -5.63 3.33 -22.36
CA GLY A 180 -6.79 3.22 -23.23
C GLY A 180 -7.50 1.86 -23.15
N MET A 181 -7.27 1.10 -22.09
CA MET A 181 -7.83 -0.24 -21.88
C MET A 181 -8.99 -0.21 -20.87
N VAL A 182 -9.85 -1.21 -20.91
CA VAL A 182 -10.87 -1.40 -19.86
C VAL A 182 -10.18 -1.72 -18.53
N PRO A 183 -10.55 -1.07 -17.40
CA PRO A 183 -9.91 -1.28 -16.11
C PRO A 183 -10.12 -2.72 -15.61
N LYS A 184 -9.01 -3.33 -15.17
CA LYS A 184 -8.98 -4.68 -14.66
C LYS A 184 -7.75 -4.84 -13.76
N LEU A 185 -7.84 -5.64 -12.68
CA LEU A 185 -6.72 -5.88 -11.77
C LEU A 185 -5.80 -6.98 -12.29
N ASP A 186 -6.28 -8.19 -12.44
CA ASP A 186 -5.48 -9.34 -12.87
C ASP A 186 -5.34 -9.33 -14.40
N ARG A 187 -4.32 -8.63 -14.87
CA ARG A 187 -4.02 -8.44 -16.31
C ARG A 187 -3.19 -9.60 -16.85
N GLU A 188 -3.54 -10.06 -18.04
CA GLU A 188 -2.90 -11.18 -18.73
C GLU A 188 -2.34 -10.78 -20.10
N GLU A 189 -2.61 -9.57 -20.53
CA GLU A 189 -2.18 -9.09 -21.84
C GLU A 189 -0.65 -8.99 -21.89
N PRO A 190 0.00 -9.54 -22.94
CA PRO A 190 1.46 -9.57 -23.02
C PRO A 190 2.11 -8.19 -22.88
N GLU A 191 1.49 -7.16 -23.42
CA GLU A 191 1.97 -5.77 -23.33
C GLU A 191 2.01 -5.26 -21.89
N VAL A 192 1.00 -5.59 -21.08
CA VAL A 192 0.95 -5.20 -19.67
C VAL A 192 1.95 -6.02 -18.84
N LEU A 193 2.08 -7.31 -19.12
CA LEU A 193 3.07 -8.17 -18.48
C LEU A 193 4.51 -7.69 -18.76
N GLN A 194 4.81 -7.21 -19.96
CA GLN A 194 6.09 -6.59 -20.28
C GLN A 194 6.35 -5.30 -19.48
N ILE A 195 5.31 -4.50 -19.24
CA ILE A 195 5.41 -3.33 -18.34
C ILE A 195 5.78 -3.78 -16.93
N TYR A 196 5.14 -4.83 -16.40
CA TYR A 196 5.45 -5.36 -15.08
C TYR A 196 6.88 -5.92 -15.00
N GLU A 197 7.32 -6.64 -16.01
CA GLU A 197 8.71 -7.12 -16.11
C GLU A 197 9.72 -5.97 -16.12
N ARG A 198 9.44 -4.89 -16.87
CA ARG A 198 10.26 -3.67 -16.86
C ARG A 198 10.30 -3.06 -15.46
N LEU A 199 9.15 -2.88 -14.80
CA LEU A 199 9.06 -2.33 -13.46
C LEU A 199 9.89 -3.14 -12.45
N ILE A 200 9.73 -4.45 -12.42
CA ILE A 200 10.49 -5.35 -11.55
C ILE A 200 11.99 -5.25 -11.82
N ARG A 201 12.39 -5.27 -13.08
CA ARG A 201 13.80 -5.17 -13.46
C ARG A 201 14.43 -3.86 -13.04
N GLU A 202 13.75 -2.74 -13.31
CA GLU A 202 14.29 -1.41 -13.02
C GLU A 202 14.29 -1.09 -11.53
N THR A 203 13.32 -1.56 -10.75
CA THR A 203 13.33 -1.47 -9.28
C THR A 203 14.47 -2.31 -8.68
N ASN A 204 14.63 -3.56 -9.13
CA ASN A 204 15.68 -4.44 -8.63
C ASN A 204 17.10 -3.88 -8.88
N LYS A 205 17.35 -3.27 -10.05
CA LYS A 205 18.64 -2.62 -10.34
C LYS A 205 19.04 -1.55 -9.33
N ARG A 206 18.04 -0.91 -8.70
CA ARG A 206 18.20 0.20 -7.75
C ARG A 206 18.05 -0.23 -6.30
N GLY A 207 17.88 -1.54 -6.03
CA GLY A 207 17.61 -2.07 -4.69
C GLY A 207 16.25 -1.65 -4.14
N LEU A 208 15.30 -1.29 -5.01
CA LEU A 208 13.93 -0.92 -4.69
C LEU A 208 12.99 -2.12 -4.84
N TYR A 209 11.75 -1.98 -4.32
CA TYR A 209 10.76 -3.04 -4.32
C TYR A 209 9.53 -2.67 -5.14
N ALA A 210 9.03 -3.63 -5.94
CA ALA A 210 7.80 -3.46 -6.69
C ALA A 210 6.61 -4.05 -5.92
N GLY A 211 5.52 -3.28 -5.83
CA GLY A 211 4.22 -3.70 -5.30
C GLY A 211 3.15 -3.67 -6.38
N ILE A 212 2.06 -4.44 -6.19
CA ILE A 212 0.94 -4.52 -7.13
C ILE A 212 -0.38 -4.87 -6.43
N HIS A 213 -1.48 -4.30 -6.90
CA HIS A 213 -2.83 -4.67 -6.49
C HIS A 213 -3.38 -5.77 -7.39
N CYS A 214 -3.87 -6.87 -6.78
CA CYS A 214 -4.41 -8.05 -7.46
C CYS A 214 -5.86 -8.28 -7.05
N ALA A 215 -6.63 -8.97 -7.88
CA ALA A 215 -7.98 -9.41 -7.53
C ALA A 215 -7.98 -10.78 -6.84
N SER A 216 -7.04 -11.66 -7.20
CA SER A 216 -7.07 -13.06 -6.77
C SER A 216 -5.76 -13.52 -6.10
N PRO A 217 -5.84 -14.47 -5.14
CA PRO A 217 -4.66 -15.07 -4.52
C PRO A 217 -3.77 -15.80 -5.52
N VAL A 218 -4.36 -16.44 -6.54
CA VAL A 218 -3.62 -17.18 -7.57
C VAL A 218 -2.75 -16.22 -8.38
N TYR A 219 -3.33 -15.09 -8.80
CA TYR A 219 -2.61 -14.08 -9.54
C TYR A 219 -1.52 -13.41 -8.69
N ALA A 220 -1.84 -13.06 -7.44
CA ALA A 220 -0.87 -12.50 -6.49
C ALA A 220 0.33 -13.45 -6.28
N GLY A 221 0.10 -14.75 -6.14
CA GLY A 221 1.16 -15.75 -6.04
C GLY A 221 2.03 -15.81 -7.30
N ARG A 222 1.44 -15.64 -8.49
CA ARG A 222 2.20 -15.53 -9.75
C ARG A 222 3.04 -14.25 -9.79
N MET A 223 2.49 -13.12 -9.36
CA MET A 223 3.23 -11.85 -9.32
C MET A 223 4.41 -11.90 -8.34
N ILE A 224 4.29 -12.60 -7.21
CA ILE A 224 5.43 -12.86 -6.32
C ILE A 224 6.52 -13.65 -7.05
N ARG A 225 6.16 -14.73 -7.77
CA ARG A 225 7.13 -15.52 -8.55
C ARG A 225 7.79 -14.70 -9.66
N SER A 226 7.07 -13.77 -10.26
CA SER A 226 7.62 -12.84 -11.26
C SER A 226 8.57 -11.80 -10.67
N GLY A 227 8.52 -11.55 -9.35
CA GLY A 227 9.48 -10.65 -8.69
C GLY A 227 8.87 -9.51 -7.88
N PHE A 228 7.54 -9.36 -7.85
CA PHE A 228 6.92 -8.42 -6.93
C PHE A 228 7.18 -8.79 -5.47
N ARG A 229 7.34 -7.79 -4.62
CA ARG A 229 7.66 -7.96 -3.19
C ARG A 229 6.58 -7.43 -2.24
N LEU A 230 5.56 -6.78 -2.78
CA LEU A 230 4.35 -6.39 -2.04
C LEU A 230 3.13 -6.70 -2.93
N VAL A 231 2.32 -7.67 -2.56
CA VAL A 231 1.10 -7.98 -3.29
C VAL A 231 -0.12 -7.73 -2.42
N THR A 232 -1.08 -6.98 -2.93
CA THR A 232 -2.37 -6.78 -2.28
C THR A 232 -3.41 -7.67 -2.95
N ILE A 233 -4.34 -8.22 -2.18
CA ILE A 233 -5.43 -9.06 -2.70
C ILE A 233 -6.75 -8.39 -2.35
N ALA A 234 -7.47 -7.89 -3.37
CA ALA A 234 -8.78 -7.25 -3.22
C ALA A 234 -8.78 -6.16 -2.11
N ASN A 235 -9.91 -5.96 -1.45
CA ASN A 235 -10.05 -5.18 -0.23
C ASN A 235 -11.05 -5.87 0.72
N ASP A 236 -11.15 -5.40 1.95
CA ASP A 236 -12.02 -5.96 2.98
C ASP A 236 -13.49 -6.05 2.56
N SER A 237 -14.03 -5.01 1.91
CA SER A 237 -15.41 -5.01 1.42
C SER A 237 -15.64 -6.04 0.30
N GLY A 238 -14.67 -6.20 -0.58
CA GLY A 238 -14.69 -7.22 -1.64
C GLY A 238 -14.62 -8.64 -1.10
N LEU A 239 -13.73 -8.87 -0.12
CA LEU A 239 -13.60 -10.16 0.58
C LEU A 239 -14.89 -10.53 1.32
N LEU A 240 -15.47 -9.57 2.07
CA LEU A 240 -16.73 -9.75 2.79
C LEU A 240 -17.88 -10.08 1.82
N ALA A 241 -18.03 -9.29 0.75
CA ALA A 241 -19.08 -9.50 -0.23
C ALA A 241 -18.94 -10.84 -0.97
N LYS A 242 -17.71 -11.28 -1.25
CA LYS A 242 -17.44 -12.59 -1.85
C LYS A 242 -17.88 -13.71 -0.91
N ALA A 243 -17.41 -13.72 0.34
CA ALA A 243 -17.75 -14.74 1.32
C ALA A 243 -19.28 -14.82 1.59
N ALA A 244 -19.95 -13.67 1.68
CA ALA A 244 -21.38 -13.59 1.87
C ALA A 244 -22.16 -14.19 0.68
N ARG A 245 -21.78 -13.84 -0.56
CA ARG A 245 -22.39 -14.41 -1.77
C ARG A 245 -22.19 -15.92 -1.86
N GLU A 246 -20.99 -16.41 -1.57
CA GLU A 246 -20.69 -17.85 -1.56
C GLU A 246 -21.53 -18.59 -0.52
N SER A 247 -21.70 -18.02 0.68
CA SER A 247 -22.53 -18.59 1.74
C SER A 247 -24.00 -18.67 1.33
N VAL A 248 -24.56 -17.60 0.75
CA VAL A 248 -25.95 -17.59 0.25
C VAL A 248 -26.14 -18.57 -0.89
N ALA A 249 -25.22 -18.62 -1.84
CA ALA A 249 -25.27 -19.56 -2.97
C ALA A 249 -25.20 -21.01 -2.49
N GLY A 250 -24.36 -21.29 -1.49
CA GLY A 250 -24.25 -22.62 -0.87
C GLY A 250 -25.57 -23.11 -0.29
N VAL A 251 -26.28 -22.24 0.46
CA VAL A 251 -27.63 -22.63 0.98
C VAL A 251 -28.59 -22.97 -0.14
N TRP A 252 -28.67 -22.16 -1.20
CA TRP A 252 -29.56 -22.39 -2.31
C TRP A 252 -29.17 -23.61 -3.14
N ALA A 253 -27.91 -23.97 -3.19
CA ALA A 253 -27.47 -25.22 -3.83
C ALA A 253 -27.95 -26.47 -3.06
N GLU A 254 -28.02 -26.39 -1.73
CA GLU A 254 -28.49 -27.52 -0.89
C GLU A 254 -30.03 -27.73 -0.94
N VAL A 255 -30.80 -26.65 -1.07
CA VAL A 255 -32.27 -26.73 -0.96
C VAL A 255 -32.98 -26.82 -2.32
N GLY A 256 -32.29 -26.63 -3.44
CA GLY A 256 -32.83 -26.82 -4.80
C GLY A 256 -34.09 -25.99 -5.08
N ASP A 257 -35.19 -26.65 -5.40
CA ASP A 257 -36.45 -26.03 -5.85
C ASP A 257 -37.23 -25.24 -4.76
N PHE A 258 -36.72 -25.17 -3.53
CA PHE A 258 -37.33 -24.36 -2.46
C PHE A 258 -37.02 -22.83 -2.57
N ARG A 259 -36.31 -22.35 -3.62
CA ARG A 259 -36.02 -20.95 -3.86
C ARG A 259 -37.22 -20.18 -4.44
#